data_f89bfe37a190953dc35a7bc9b0a10769
#
_entry.id   f89bfe37a190953dc35a7bc9b0a10769
#
_cell.length_a   1.000
_cell.length_b   1.000
_cell.length_c   1.000
_cell.angle_alpha   90.00
_cell.angle_beta   90.00
_cell.angle_gamma   90.00
#
_symmetry.space_group_name_H-M   'P 1'
#
loop_
_entity.id
_entity.type
_entity.pdbx_description
1 polymer ?
#
loop_
_entity_poly.entity_id
_entity_poly.type
_entity_poly.pdbx_seq_one_letter_code
_entity_poly.pdbx_strand_id
1 'polypeptide(L)'
;TVNAQQAIRTASDERKIAEFASTRGVPARQMEETKQLADLMRSNFPQSSTNGKWYLMAPGEGSGIAEQGIKLRIADPGLGARQELLEKFIELTRKPGFAGRFNFKLDLMSETATGTQRGKFITIYTKDPQSARELAATLDRSLSDVKIAGKPGIPSEDLPFGKSGLVSWRYGSXXXXEPDLGAHRQGFPHGTNNREI
;
A
#
# COMPACT_ATOMS: atom_id res chain seq x y z
N THR A 1 20.85 -9.28 -22.78
CA THR A 1 19.79 -10.26 -22.67
C THR A 1 18.87 -9.93 -21.50
N VAL A 2 17.76 -10.61 -21.45
CA VAL A 2 16.80 -10.36 -20.38
C VAL A 2 17.44 -10.67 -19.03
N ASN A 3 18.19 -11.75 -18.93
CA ASN A 3 18.80 -12.11 -17.65
C ASN A 3 19.84 -11.08 -17.22
N ALA A 4 20.63 -10.59 -18.16
CA ALA A 4 21.62 -9.57 -17.82
C ALA A 4 20.95 -8.28 -17.38
N GLN A 5 19.88 -7.89 -18.06
CA GLN A 5 19.17 -6.68 -17.70
C GLN A 5 18.52 -6.83 -16.34
N GLN A 6 17.95 -8.00 -16.05
CA GLN A 6 17.35 -8.22 -14.75
C GLN A 6 18.39 -8.18 -13.65
N ALA A 7 19.58 -8.73 -13.90
CA ALA A 7 20.62 -8.69 -12.89
C ALA A 7 21.07 -7.25 -12.62
N ILE A 8 21.18 -6.44 -13.67
CA ILE A 8 21.56 -5.05 -13.49
C ILE A 8 20.48 -4.32 -12.70
N ARG A 9 19.22 -4.56 -13.02
CA ARG A 9 18.14 -3.92 -12.30
C ARG A 9 18.14 -4.32 -10.84
N THR A 10 18.32 -5.61 -10.56
CA THR A 10 18.33 -6.06 -9.18
C THR A 10 19.46 -5.42 -8.40
N ALA A 11 20.64 -5.33 -8.99
CA ALA A 11 21.75 -4.71 -8.31
C ALA A 11 21.48 -3.23 -8.03
N SER A 12 20.89 -2.55 -9.00
CA SER A 12 20.56 -1.15 -8.80
C SER A 12 19.53 -0.96 -7.69
N ASP A 13 18.50 -1.80 -7.68
CA ASP A 13 17.50 -1.73 -6.63
C ASP A 13 18.12 -1.98 -5.27
N GLU A 14 18.95 -3.00 -5.18
CA GLU A 14 19.57 -3.35 -3.90
C GLU A 14 20.44 -2.23 -3.38
N ARG A 15 21.13 -1.55 -4.28
CA ARG A 15 21.94 -0.42 -3.85
C ARG A 15 21.09 0.71 -3.31
N LYS A 16 20.01 1.04 -4.00
CA LYS A 16 19.11 2.10 -3.53
C LYS A 16 18.52 1.75 -2.18
N ILE A 17 18.09 0.50 -2.02
CA ILE A 17 17.51 0.06 -0.76
C ILE A 17 18.53 0.12 0.35
N ALA A 18 19.75 -0.34 0.09
CA ALA A 18 20.79 -0.32 1.12
C ALA A 18 21.14 1.11 1.53
N GLU A 19 21.21 2.02 0.57
CA GLU A 19 21.50 3.41 0.89
C GLU A 19 20.40 4.02 1.75
N PHE A 20 19.16 3.77 1.40
CA PHE A 20 18.06 4.32 2.18
C PHE A 20 18.02 3.70 3.56
N ALA A 21 18.24 2.39 3.65
CA ALA A 21 18.23 1.72 4.96
C ALA A 21 19.31 2.28 5.86
N SER A 22 20.46 2.59 5.29
CA SER A 22 21.54 3.15 6.08
C SER A 22 21.12 4.49 6.70
N THR A 23 20.48 5.35 5.91
CA THR A 23 20.07 6.64 6.45
C THR A 23 18.97 6.50 7.48
N ARG A 24 18.16 5.44 7.39
CA ARG A 24 17.05 5.25 8.34
C ARG A 24 17.47 4.46 9.57
N GLY A 25 18.65 3.89 9.59
CA GLY A 25 19.07 3.09 10.72
C GLY A 25 18.33 1.77 10.83
N VAL A 26 17.99 1.16 9.71
CA VAL A 26 17.29 -0.12 9.75
C VAL A 26 18.21 -1.20 10.27
N PRO A 27 17.82 -1.93 11.31
CA PRO A 27 18.67 -2.99 11.84
C PRO A 27 18.92 -4.09 10.83
N ALA A 28 20.08 -4.73 10.93
CA ALA A 28 20.44 -5.78 10.00
C ALA A 28 19.41 -6.90 9.99
N ARG A 29 18.86 -7.22 11.15
CA ARG A 29 17.89 -8.32 11.20
C ARG A 29 16.62 -8.01 10.43
N GLN A 30 16.31 -6.74 10.23
CA GLN A 30 15.13 -6.37 9.48
C GLN A 30 15.41 -6.28 8.00
N MET A 31 16.68 -6.22 7.61
CA MET A 31 17.01 -6.12 6.19
C MET A 31 16.62 -7.38 5.45
N GLU A 32 16.64 -8.52 6.10
CA GLU A 32 16.25 -9.75 5.42
C GLU A 32 14.79 -9.68 4.97
N GLU A 33 13.92 -9.21 5.86
CA GLU A 33 12.51 -9.07 5.47
C GLU A 33 12.35 -8.02 4.37
N THR A 34 13.09 -6.92 4.47
CA THR A 34 13.04 -5.89 3.44
C THR A 34 13.45 -6.46 2.08
N LYS A 35 14.50 -7.28 2.04
CA LYS A 35 14.91 -7.89 0.79
C LYS A 35 13.85 -8.84 0.25
N GLN A 36 13.20 -9.59 1.13
CA GLN A 36 12.15 -10.48 0.69
C GLN A 36 10.98 -9.71 0.09
N LEU A 37 10.62 -8.58 0.70
CA LEU A 37 9.56 -7.76 0.14
C LEU A 37 9.95 -7.21 -1.23
N ALA A 38 11.19 -6.77 -1.38
CA ALA A 38 11.64 -6.26 -2.67
C ALA A 38 11.64 -7.35 -3.72
N ASP A 39 12.06 -8.56 -3.35
CA ASP A 39 12.06 -9.66 -4.31
C ASP A 39 10.64 -9.99 -4.76
N LEU A 40 9.69 -9.98 -3.82
CA LEU A 40 8.30 -10.23 -4.20
C LEU A 40 7.79 -9.18 -5.16
N MET A 41 8.14 -7.91 -4.92
CA MET A 41 7.69 -6.86 -5.83
C MET A 41 8.30 -7.02 -7.20
N ARG A 42 9.62 -7.27 -7.28
CA ARG A 42 10.27 -7.39 -8.57
C ARG A 42 9.72 -8.56 -9.37
N SER A 43 9.53 -9.70 -8.71
CA SER A 43 9.15 -10.89 -9.47
C SER A 43 7.69 -10.88 -9.87
N ASN A 44 6.84 -10.19 -9.12
CA ASN A 44 5.42 -10.19 -9.44
C ASN A 44 5.00 -8.97 -10.23
N PHE A 45 5.75 -7.89 -10.17
CA PHE A 45 5.43 -6.67 -10.88
C PHE A 45 6.66 -6.18 -11.62
N PRO A 46 6.95 -6.78 -12.77
CA PRO A 46 8.21 -6.47 -13.46
C PRO A 46 8.34 -5.02 -13.86
N GLN A 47 7.24 -4.29 -13.95
CA GLN A 47 7.31 -2.89 -14.33
C GLN A 47 7.36 -1.94 -13.14
N SER A 48 7.42 -2.50 -11.93
CA SER A 48 7.52 -1.64 -10.76
C SER A 48 8.92 -1.05 -10.65
N SER A 49 9.04 0.00 -9.85
CA SER A 49 10.32 0.66 -9.66
C SER A 49 10.45 1.08 -8.21
N THR A 50 11.66 1.33 -7.76
CA THR A 50 11.89 1.71 -6.39
C THR A 50 12.84 2.90 -6.31
N ASN A 51 12.62 3.73 -5.28
CA ASN A 51 13.59 4.76 -4.93
C ASN A 51 14.38 4.37 -3.68
N GLY A 52 14.25 3.13 -3.24
CA GLY A 52 14.92 2.64 -2.05
C GLY A 52 14.01 2.53 -0.86
N LYS A 53 13.03 3.40 -0.75
CA LYS A 53 12.06 3.33 0.34
C LYS A 53 10.76 2.71 -0.11
N TRP A 54 10.32 3.10 -1.29
CA TRP A 54 9.03 2.65 -1.83
C TRP A 54 9.24 1.81 -3.06
N TYR A 55 8.39 0.82 -3.23
CA TYR A 55 8.20 0.18 -4.51
C TYR A 55 6.87 0.65 -5.06
N LEU A 56 6.91 1.24 -6.24
CA LEU A 56 5.72 1.79 -6.88
C LEU A 56 5.31 0.95 -8.06
N MET A 57 4.05 0.55 -8.10
CA MET A 57 3.47 -0.14 -9.23
C MET A 57 2.49 0.79 -9.94
N ALA A 58 2.75 1.04 -11.20
CA ALA A 58 1.86 1.87 -12.00
C ALA A 58 1.38 1.01 -13.16
N PRO A 59 0.14 0.61 -13.15
CA PRO A 59 -0.30 -0.42 -14.07
C PRO A 59 -0.53 0.03 -15.50
N GLY A 60 -0.37 1.14 -15.90
CA GLY A 60 -0.58 1.39 -17.31
C GLY A 60 -0.63 2.85 -17.67
N GLU A 61 -0.89 3.10 -18.89
CA GLU A 61 -0.94 4.45 -19.36
C GLU A 61 -1.97 5.24 -18.63
N GLY A 62 -1.65 6.48 -18.35
CA GLY A 62 -2.61 7.35 -17.71
C GLY A 62 -2.89 7.00 -16.28
N SER A 63 -2.14 6.07 -15.73
CA SER A 63 -2.41 5.63 -14.39
C SER A 63 -1.57 6.37 -13.38
N GLY A 64 -1.24 7.58 -13.63
CA GLY A 64 -0.47 8.37 -12.69
C GLY A 64 -1.06 8.33 -11.30
N ILE A 65 -0.27 8.66 -10.32
CA ILE A 65 -0.72 8.65 -8.95
C ILE A 65 -1.84 9.68 -8.80
N ALA A 66 -2.97 9.22 -8.30
CA ALA A 66 -4.12 10.10 -8.18
C ALA A 66 -3.87 11.09 -7.05
N GLU A 67 -3.82 12.34 -7.39
CA GLU A 67 -3.73 13.37 -6.39
C GLU A 67 -5.07 13.53 -5.68
N GLN A 68 -6.12 13.30 -6.39
CA GLN A 68 -7.46 13.40 -5.83
C GLN A 68 -8.07 12.02 -5.82
N GLY A 69 -9.13 11.88 -5.09
CA GLY A 69 -9.73 10.57 -4.96
C GLY A 69 -9.43 10.00 -3.60
N ILE A 70 -9.64 8.72 -3.44
CA ILE A 70 -9.51 8.10 -2.14
C ILE A 70 -8.26 7.23 -2.12
N LYS A 71 -7.45 7.42 -1.09
CA LYS A 71 -6.30 6.58 -0.82
C LYS A 71 -6.70 5.53 0.18
N LEU A 72 -6.53 4.28 -0.20
CA LEU A 72 -6.71 3.17 0.74
C LEU A 72 -5.35 2.80 1.27
N ARG A 73 -5.31 2.45 2.53
CA ARG A 73 -4.08 2.05 3.17
C ARG A 73 -4.23 0.70 3.81
N ILE A 74 -3.17 -0.09 3.72
CA ILE A 74 -3.06 -1.31 4.51
C ILE A 74 -1.98 -1.04 5.51
N ALA A 75 -2.32 -1.21 6.79
CA ALA A 75 -1.40 -0.89 7.87
C ALA A 75 -0.29 -1.92 7.97
N ASP A 76 0.81 -1.49 8.56
CA ASP A 76 1.95 -2.36 8.81
C ASP A 76 1.55 -3.41 9.83
N PRO A 77 1.60 -4.70 9.46
CA PRO A 77 1.19 -5.74 10.41
C PRO A 77 2.27 -6.11 11.41
N GLY A 78 3.45 -5.53 11.29
CA GLY A 78 4.52 -5.84 12.21
C GLY A 78 5.57 -6.76 11.59
N LEU A 79 6.73 -6.72 12.20
CA LEU A 79 7.86 -7.52 11.74
C LEU A 79 7.48 -9.00 11.78
N GLY A 80 7.78 -9.69 10.71
CA GLY A 80 7.45 -11.11 10.59
C GLY A 80 6.13 -11.40 9.92
N ALA A 81 5.26 -10.40 9.79
CA ALA A 81 3.97 -10.61 9.14
C ALA A 81 3.86 -9.90 7.80
N ARG A 82 4.85 -9.09 7.47
CA ARG A 82 4.75 -8.29 6.24
C ARG A 82 4.78 -9.13 4.99
N GLN A 83 5.61 -10.18 4.99
CA GLN A 83 5.69 -11.02 3.81
C GLN A 83 4.37 -11.73 3.53
N GLU A 84 3.76 -12.29 4.57
CA GLU A 84 2.48 -12.96 4.39
C GLU A 84 1.43 -12.00 3.87
N LEU A 85 1.40 -10.80 4.45
CA LEU A 85 0.41 -9.82 4.00
C LEU A 85 0.65 -9.45 2.55
N LEU A 86 1.90 -9.22 2.16
CA LEU A 86 2.18 -8.86 0.78
C LEU A 86 1.82 -9.99 -0.17
N GLU A 87 2.07 -11.24 0.21
CA GLU A 87 1.70 -12.35 -0.65
C GLU A 87 0.19 -12.42 -0.86
N LYS A 88 -0.58 -12.20 0.20
CA LYS A 88 -2.04 -12.17 0.04
C LYS A 88 -2.47 -11.01 -0.83
N PHE A 89 -1.85 -9.86 -0.67
CA PHE A 89 -2.18 -8.72 -1.50
C PHE A 89 -1.85 -9.00 -2.96
N ILE A 90 -0.71 -9.62 -3.23
CA ILE A 90 -0.34 -9.95 -4.59
C ILE A 90 -1.39 -10.87 -5.22
N GLU A 91 -1.87 -11.85 -4.46
CA GLU A 91 -2.92 -12.71 -5.00
C GLU A 91 -4.16 -11.91 -5.37
N LEU A 92 -4.51 -10.93 -4.56
CA LEU A 92 -5.66 -10.10 -4.88
C LEU A 92 -5.44 -9.31 -6.16
N THR A 93 -4.22 -8.83 -6.39
CA THR A 93 -3.97 -8.02 -7.59
C THR A 93 -4.12 -8.81 -8.86
N ARG A 94 -4.12 -10.14 -8.78
CA ARG A 94 -4.28 -10.96 -9.98
C ARG A 94 -5.73 -11.21 -10.34
N LYS A 95 -6.66 -10.85 -9.47
CA LYS A 95 -8.06 -11.10 -9.74
C LYS A 95 -8.60 -10.07 -10.72
N PRO A 96 -9.60 -10.45 -11.52
CA PRO A 96 -10.06 -9.56 -12.59
C PRO A 96 -10.53 -8.19 -12.10
N GLY A 97 -11.14 -8.12 -10.94
CA GLY A 97 -11.61 -6.84 -10.46
C GLY A 97 -10.51 -5.90 -10.03
N PHE A 98 -9.30 -6.40 -9.87
CA PHE A 98 -8.18 -5.59 -9.41
C PHE A 98 -7.16 -5.34 -10.52
N ALA A 99 -6.93 -6.36 -11.33
CA ALA A 99 -5.76 -6.35 -12.22
C ALA A 99 -5.74 -5.13 -13.11
N GLY A 100 -4.65 -4.38 -13.06
CA GLY A 100 -4.46 -3.24 -13.94
C GLY A 100 -5.31 -2.02 -13.64
N ARG A 101 -6.08 -2.05 -12.57
CA ARG A 101 -7.01 -0.93 -12.31
C ARG A 101 -6.49 0.08 -11.30
N PHE A 102 -5.53 -0.29 -10.49
CA PHE A 102 -5.11 0.58 -9.41
C PHE A 102 -3.60 0.71 -9.37
N ASN A 103 -3.13 1.90 -9.09
CA ASN A 103 -1.75 2.11 -8.72
C ASN A 103 -1.60 1.86 -7.24
N PHE A 104 -0.44 1.37 -6.84
CA PHE A 104 -0.18 1.24 -5.42
C PHE A 104 1.32 1.35 -5.17
N LYS A 105 1.67 1.58 -3.94
CA LYS A 105 3.07 1.56 -3.55
C LYS A 105 3.21 0.88 -2.21
N LEU A 106 4.38 0.28 -2.01
CA LEU A 106 4.72 -0.46 -0.81
C LEU A 106 5.88 0.23 -0.12
N ASP A 107 5.76 0.46 1.17
CA ASP A 107 6.85 1.02 1.96
C ASP A 107 7.72 -0.14 2.43
N LEU A 108 8.94 -0.21 1.89
CA LEU A 108 9.85 -1.30 2.24
C LEU A 108 10.33 -1.22 3.68
N MET A 109 10.27 -0.05 4.28
CA MET A 109 10.84 0.19 5.60
C MET A 109 9.82 0.81 6.53
N SER A 110 8.60 0.28 6.48
CA SER A 110 7.52 0.83 7.29
C SER A 110 7.84 0.79 8.78
N GLU A 111 8.68 -0.14 9.21
CA GLU A 111 8.99 -0.24 10.62
C GLU A 111 9.77 0.96 11.14
N THR A 112 10.42 1.71 10.28
CA THR A 112 11.16 2.90 10.72
C THR A 112 10.44 4.20 10.38
N ALA A 113 9.23 4.12 9.88
CA ALA A 113 8.51 5.33 9.49
C ALA A 113 8.05 6.10 10.72
N THR A 114 8.04 7.42 10.60
CA THR A 114 7.62 8.29 11.69
C THR A 114 6.62 9.30 11.17
N GLY A 115 6.02 10.02 12.10
CA GLY A 115 5.11 11.09 11.73
C GLY A 115 3.92 10.58 10.94
N THR A 116 3.53 11.31 9.95
CA THR A 116 2.36 10.95 9.16
C THR A 116 2.58 9.72 8.30
N GLN A 117 3.81 9.26 8.18
CA GLN A 117 4.08 8.05 7.40
C GLN A 117 3.97 6.79 8.25
N ARG A 118 3.86 6.94 9.55
CA ARG A 118 3.83 5.78 10.43
C ARG A 118 2.58 4.97 10.16
N GLY A 119 2.74 3.67 10.10
CA GLY A 119 1.63 2.77 9.90
C GLY A 119 1.29 2.46 8.46
N LYS A 120 1.89 3.14 7.50
CA LYS A 120 1.57 2.93 6.10
C LYS A 120 2.45 1.83 5.55
N PHE A 121 1.84 0.71 5.17
CA PHE A 121 2.58 -0.36 4.53
C PHE A 121 2.29 -0.37 3.03
N ILE A 122 1.03 -0.46 2.64
CA ILE A 122 0.66 -0.39 1.23
C ILE A 122 -0.33 0.75 1.07
N THR A 123 -0.11 1.59 0.06
CA THR A 123 -1.04 2.66 -0.28
C THR A 123 -1.57 2.42 -1.67
N ILE A 124 -2.88 2.40 -1.82
CA ILE A 124 -3.56 2.15 -3.09
C ILE A 124 -4.32 3.40 -3.48
N TYR A 125 -4.17 3.80 -4.73
CA TYR A 125 -4.76 5.04 -5.23
C TYR A 125 -5.99 4.70 -6.04
N THR A 126 -7.14 5.24 -5.62
CA THR A 126 -8.38 5.03 -6.35
C THR A 126 -8.96 6.38 -6.74
N LYS A 127 -9.76 6.39 -7.79
CA LYS A 127 -10.33 7.64 -8.26
C LYS A 127 -11.78 7.82 -7.85
N ASP A 128 -12.46 6.76 -7.51
CA ASP A 128 -13.90 6.80 -7.43
C ASP A 128 -14.36 6.10 -6.16
N PRO A 129 -15.24 6.73 -5.40
CA PRO A 129 -15.60 6.18 -4.09
C PRO A 129 -16.20 4.79 -4.15
N GLN A 130 -16.94 4.47 -5.20
CA GLN A 130 -17.55 3.16 -5.25
C GLN A 130 -16.48 2.08 -5.43
N SER A 131 -15.54 2.29 -6.35
CA SER A 131 -14.44 1.34 -6.51
C SER A 131 -13.63 1.23 -5.24
N ALA A 132 -13.41 2.35 -4.55
CA ALA A 132 -12.66 2.31 -3.31
C ALA A 132 -13.37 1.48 -2.25
N ARG A 133 -14.70 1.67 -2.14
CA ARG A 133 -15.45 0.92 -1.14
C ARG A 133 -15.42 -0.58 -1.43
N GLU A 134 -15.62 -0.94 -2.69
CA GLU A 134 -15.60 -2.36 -3.05
C GLU A 134 -14.24 -2.97 -2.80
N LEU A 135 -13.19 -2.25 -3.16
CA LEU A 135 -11.86 -2.75 -2.94
C LEU A 135 -11.55 -2.86 -1.45
N ALA A 136 -11.95 -1.85 -0.69
CA ALA A 136 -11.69 -1.89 0.76
C ALA A 136 -12.40 -3.08 1.41
N ALA A 137 -13.62 -3.37 0.99
CA ALA A 137 -14.33 -4.51 1.55
C ALA A 137 -13.63 -5.81 1.20
N THR A 138 -13.17 -5.93 -0.02
CA THR A 138 -12.44 -7.13 -0.44
C THR A 138 -11.14 -7.28 0.36
N LEU A 139 -10.40 -6.19 0.52
CA LEU A 139 -9.18 -6.22 1.29
C LEU A 139 -9.45 -6.61 2.73
N ASP A 140 -10.47 -6.02 3.31
CA ASP A 140 -10.74 -6.29 4.72
C ASP A 140 -11.07 -7.76 4.95
N ARG A 141 -11.85 -8.36 4.05
CA ARG A 141 -12.15 -9.78 4.16
C ARG A 141 -10.91 -10.63 3.94
N SER A 142 -10.14 -10.30 2.92
CA SER A 142 -9.01 -11.14 2.53
C SER A 142 -7.88 -11.09 3.54
N LEU A 143 -7.73 -9.97 4.22
CA LEU A 143 -6.63 -9.81 5.15
C LEU A 143 -7.03 -10.10 6.60
N SER A 144 -8.24 -10.56 6.82
CA SER A 144 -8.72 -10.70 8.18
C SER A 144 -7.99 -11.79 8.96
N ASP A 145 -7.36 -12.75 8.26
CA ASP A 145 -6.66 -13.81 8.95
C ASP A 145 -5.15 -13.61 8.96
N VAL A 146 -4.66 -12.48 8.54
CA VAL A 146 -3.24 -12.18 8.66
C VAL A 146 -2.94 -11.97 10.13
N LYS A 147 -1.93 -12.67 10.64
CA LYS A 147 -1.53 -12.48 12.02
C LYS A 147 -0.81 -11.16 12.16
N ILE A 148 -1.28 -10.37 13.12
CA ILE A 148 -0.66 -9.08 13.37
C ILE A 148 0.36 -9.27 14.47
N ALA A 149 1.60 -8.93 14.18
CA ALA A 149 2.69 -9.17 15.11
C ALA A 149 2.83 -8.05 16.12
N GLY A 150 1.91 -7.15 16.15
CA GLY A 150 1.90 -6.07 17.10
C GLY A 150 0.60 -5.35 16.91
N LYS A 151 0.45 -4.26 17.61
CA LYS A 151 -0.76 -3.47 17.42
C LYS A 151 -0.63 -2.71 16.12
N PRO A 152 -1.51 -2.94 15.18
CA PRO A 152 -1.38 -2.22 13.91
C PRO A 152 -1.60 -0.75 14.15
N GLY A 153 -0.82 0.04 13.46
CA GLY A 153 -0.97 1.47 13.58
C GLY A 153 -1.65 2.01 12.36
N ILE A 154 -2.95 2.18 12.44
CA ILE A 154 -3.61 2.88 11.36
C ILE A 154 -3.03 4.29 11.29
N PRO A 155 -2.64 4.77 10.12
CA PRO A 155 -2.07 6.11 10.04
C PRO A 155 -2.97 7.15 10.68
N SER A 156 -2.36 8.11 11.34
CA SER A 156 -3.11 9.02 12.20
C SER A 156 -4.13 9.86 11.46
N GLU A 157 -3.91 10.09 10.18
CA GLU A 157 -4.83 10.91 9.41
C GLU A 157 -5.88 10.11 8.69
N ASP A 158 -5.88 8.80 8.87
CA ASP A 158 -6.81 7.94 8.16
C ASP A 158 -7.97 7.54 9.05
N LEU A 159 -9.04 7.10 8.41
CA LEU A 159 -10.19 6.54 9.10
C LEU A 159 -10.20 5.03 8.88
N PRO A 160 -10.46 4.26 9.92
CA PRO A 160 -10.46 2.81 9.75
C PRO A 160 -11.63 2.34 8.91
N PHE A 161 -11.44 1.19 8.28
CA PHE A 161 -12.49 0.55 7.50
C PHE A 161 -12.55 -0.91 7.89
N GLY A 162 -13.75 -1.40 8.18
CA GLY A 162 -13.96 -2.83 8.40
C GLY A 162 -13.47 -3.29 9.74
N LYS A 163 -13.21 -4.58 9.83
CA LYS A 163 -12.93 -5.21 11.10
C LYS A 163 -11.54 -5.81 11.21
N SER A 164 -10.78 -5.87 10.13
CA SER A 164 -9.48 -6.52 10.19
C SER A 164 -8.47 -5.74 11.02
N GLY A 165 -8.69 -4.45 11.17
CA GLY A 165 -7.70 -3.61 11.84
C GLY A 165 -6.58 -3.18 10.93
N LEU A 166 -6.62 -3.56 9.66
CA LEU A 166 -5.53 -3.28 8.75
C LEU A 166 -5.90 -2.27 7.66
N VAL A 167 -7.17 -2.07 7.39
CA VAL A 167 -7.57 -1.25 6.25
C VAL A 167 -8.04 0.12 6.74
N SER A 168 -7.57 1.16 6.07
CA SER A 168 -8.00 2.53 6.38
C SER A 168 -8.06 3.33 5.09
N TRP A 169 -8.56 4.55 5.18
CA TRP A 169 -8.74 5.37 4.00
C TRP A 169 -8.71 6.84 4.34
N ARG A 170 -8.43 7.64 3.32
CA ARG A 170 -8.61 9.09 3.44
C ARG A 170 -8.68 9.68 2.04
N TYR A 171 -9.11 10.94 1.97
CA TYR A 171 -9.07 11.64 0.69
C TYR A 171 -7.64 11.92 0.27
N GLY A 172 -7.43 11.89 -1.03
CA GLY A 172 -6.07 12.01 -1.56
C GLY A 172 -5.47 13.37 -1.33
N SER A 173 -6.30 14.43 -1.41
CA SER A 173 -5.80 15.77 -1.22
C SER A 173 -6.43 16.33 0.02
N UNK A 174 -5.64 16.77 0.52
CA UNK A 174 -6.11 17.31 1.68
C UNK A 174 -6.83 18.53 1.61
N UNK A 175 -6.53 18.96 0.87
CA UNK A 175 -7.05 20.16 0.76
C UNK A 175 -8.42 20.15 0.44
N UNK A 176 -8.71 19.40 0.37
CA UNK A 176 -9.91 19.37 -0.01
C UNK A 176 -10.68 19.78 1.04
N UNK A 177 -11.18 20.38 0.86
CA UNK A 177 -12.01 20.57 1.70
C UNK A 177 -12.28 19.39 2.23
N GLU A 178 -12.15 19.33 3.28
CA GLU A 178 -12.56 18.19 3.98
C GLU A 178 -14.07 18.13 3.95
N PRO A 179 -14.56 17.10 3.46
CA PRO A 179 -16.01 16.99 3.49
C PRO A 179 -16.51 16.84 4.91
N ASP A 180 -17.78 16.76 5.02
CA ASP A 180 -18.44 16.63 6.29
C ASP A 180 -17.87 15.44 7.05
N LEU A 181 -17.39 15.71 8.22
CA LEU A 181 -16.79 14.66 9.02
C LEU A 181 -17.77 13.59 9.42
N GLY A 182 -19.03 13.92 9.46
CA GLY A 182 -20.03 12.91 9.78
C GLY A 182 -20.04 11.76 8.80
N ALA A 183 -19.86 12.08 7.54
CA ALA A 183 -19.85 11.03 6.54
C ALA A 183 -18.65 10.13 6.71
N HIS A 184 -17.55 10.71 7.14
CA HIS A 184 -16.34 9.90 7.30
C HIS A 184 -16.50 8.91 8.43
N ARG A 185 -17.20 9.29 9.47
CA ARG A 185 -17.32 8.39 10.59
C ARG A 185 -18.18 7.19 10.28
N GLN A 186 -18.94 7.29 9.22
CA GLN A 186 -19.79 6.17 8.83
C GLN A 186 -19.16 5.34 7.73
N GLY A 187 -17.93 5.61 7.39
CA GLY A 187 -17.25 4.85 6.34
C GLY A 187 -16.96 5.74 5.16
N PHE A 188 -16.87 5.15 4.00
CA PHE A 188 -16.60 5.96 2.82
C PHE A 188 -17.74 6.93 2.58
N PRO A 189 -17.42 8.11 2.12
CA PRO A 189 -18.49 9.02 1.73
C PRO A 189 -19.22 8.44 0.54
N HIS A 190 -20.48 8.74 0.48
CA HIS A 190 -21.24 8.28 -0.66
C HIS A 190 -20.81 9.04 -1.90
N GLY A 191 -20.92 8.44 -3.00
CA GLY A 191 -20.54 9.08 -4.22
C GLY A 191 -21.49 10.19 -4.54
N THR A 192 -21.17 10.85 -5.61
CA THR A 192 -22.01 11.92 -5.98
C THR A 192 -23.40 11.46 -6.20
N ASN A 193 -23.58 10.22 -6.42
CA ASN A 193 -24.93 9.81 -6.63
C ASN A 193 -25.45 9.16 -5.43
N ASN A 194 -25.01 9.40 -4.36
CA ASN A 194 -25.50 8.78 -3.22
C ASN A 194 -26.91 8.52 -3.20
N ARG A 195 -27.61 8.87 -4.14
CA ARG A 195 -29.01 8.60 -4.05
C ARG A 195 -29.24 7.15 -4.09
N GLU A 196 -28.33 6.40 -4.46
CA GLU A 196 -28.62 5.05 -4.51
C GLU A 196 -28.62 4.49 -3.15
N ILE A 197 -28.66 5.18 -2.17
CA ILE A 197 -28.71 4.62 -0.90
C ILE A 197 -29.85 3.71 -0.69
#